data_af78f6116f84cec9dc7cff7a030077d2
#
_entry.id   af78f6116f84cec9dc7cff7a030077d2
#
_cell.length_a   1.000
_cell.length_b   1.000
_cell.length_c   1.000
_cell.angle_alpha   90.00
_cell.angle_beta   90.00
_cell.angle_gamma   90.00
#
_symmetry.space_group_name_H-M   'P 1'
#
loop_
_entity.id
_entity.type
_entity.pdbx_description
1 polymer ?
#
loop_
_entity_poly.entity_id
_entity_poly.type
_entity_poly.pdbx_seq_one_letter_code
_entity_poly.pdbx_strand_id
1 'polypeptide(L)'
;DKVVNWLEENNIRIDGSIATESSSKSILGDQIKVGRKGAVDVQIEIVGKQGHAAYPQLSQNPVHCLSKVISFFDDQVLDSGAEYFEPSTLQFTQLLLNNKSKNVIPERVTTVGDMRFNDNWDEKKIKSYFDTHLQRICSENKCQYNLNLTFRGYPFQAFNDPFTLHCIKAIKDVTGIDAKQDTG
;
A
#
# COMPACT_ATOMS: atom_id res chain seq x y z
N ASP A 1 -13.39 12.82 -6.44
CA ASP A 1 -12.71 13.10 -7.73
C ASP A 1 -13.49 14.13 -8.54
N LYS A 2 -12.81 15.22 -9.02
CA LYS A 2 -13.50 16.33 -9.73
C LYS A 2 -14.24 15.87 -10.99
N VAL A 3 -13.68 14.91 -11.71
CA VAL A 3 -14.30 14.37 -12.93
C VAL A 3 -15.53 13.55 -12.60
N VAL A 4 -15.43 12.66 -11.61
CA VAL A 4 -16.57 11.82 -11.17
C VAL A 4 -17.70 12.71 -10.67
N ASN A 5 -17.40 13.67 -9.80
CA ASN A 5 -18.40 14.60 -9.28
C ASN A 5 -19.07 15.39 -10.42
N TRP A 6 -18.30 15.87 -11.41
CA TRP A 6 -18.84 16.59 -12.55
C TRP A 6 -19.78 15.72 -13.40
N LEU A 7 -19.43 14.44 -13.61
CA LEU A 7 -20.26 13.48 -14.33
C LEU A 7 -21.58 13.23 -13.59
N GLU A 8 -21.53 13.06 -12.27
CA GLU A 8 -22.71 12.88 -11.41
C GLU A 8 -23.61 14.13 -11.44
N GLU A 9 -23.04 15.33 -11.28
CA GLU A 9 -23.76 16.60 -11.33
C GLU A 9 -24.46 16.84 -12.67
N ASN A 10 -23.90 16.33 -13.77
CA ASN A 10 -24.47 16.45 -15.11
C ASN A 10 -25.29 15.25 -15.55
N ASN A 11 -25.55 14.27 -14.65
CA ASN A 11 -26.28 13.03 -14.93
C ASN A 11 -25.71 12.25 -16.13
N ILE A 12 -24.38 12.27 -16.32
CA ILE A 12 -23.70 11.52 -17.38
C ILE A 12 -23.35 10.15 -16.85
N ARG A 13 -23.98 9.12 -17.42
CA ARG A 13 -23.64 7.73 -17.13
C ARG A 13 -22.51 7.28 -18.04
N ILE A 14 -21.51 6.62 -17.45
CA ILE A 14 -20.40 5.98 -18.16
C ILE A 14 -20.57 4.47 -18.05
N ASP A 15 -20.53 3.75 -19.17
CA ASP A 15 -20.59 2.29 -19.21
C ASP A 15 -19.20 1.64 -19.14
N GLY A 16 -18.14 2.38 -19.46
CA GLY A 16 -16.75 1.93 -19.36
C GLY A 16 -15.75 3.06 -19.53
N SER A 17 -14.53 2.83 -19.13
CA SER A 17 -13.42 3.79 -19.29
C SER A 17 -12.13 3.08 -19.66
N ILE A 18 -11.31 3.74 -20.47
CA ILE A 18 -9.98 3.26 -20.85
C ILE A 18 -8.95 4.29 -20.38
N ALA A 19 -8.02 3.85 -19.51
CA ALA A 19 -6.82 4.62 -19.22
C ALA A 19 -5.74 4.22 -20.22
N THR A 20 -5.20 5.20 -20.96
CA THR A 20 -4.22 4.97 -22.02
C THR A 20 -2.80 4.88 -21.46
N GLU A 21 -2.58 3.95 -20.53
CA GLU A 21 -1.26 3.64 -19.98
C GLU A 21 -0.69 2.37 -20.61
N SER A 22 0.64 2.28 -20.64
CA SER A 22 1.33 1.10 -21.18
C SER A 22 1.03 -0.13 -20.32
N SER A 23 0.40 -1.15 -20.90
CA SER A 23 0.04 -2.40 -20.22
C SER A 23 0.68 -3.64 -20.83
N SER A 24 1.15 -3.55 -22.08
CA SER A 24 1.83 -4.66 -22.77
C SER A 24 3.14 -5.03 -22.08
N LYS A 25 3.40 -6.34 -21.95
CA LYS A 25 4.56 -6.87 -21.23
C LYS A 25 5.75 -7.13 -22.16
N SER A 26 5.53 -7.74 -23.30
CA SER A 26 6.58 -8.16 -24.23
C SER A 26 6.32 -7.73 -25.66
N ILE A 27 5.08 -7.79 -26.12
CA ILE A 27 4.67 -7.45 -27.48
C ILE A 27 3.45 -6.55 -27.37
N LEU A 28 3.33 -5.55 -28.24
CA LEU A 28 2.19 -4.64 -28.27
C LEU A 28 0.87 -5.41 -28.39
N GLY A 29 -0.01 -5.28 -27.41
CA GLY A 29 -1.31 -5.94 -27.39
C GLY A 29 -1.33 -7.32 -26.72
N ASP A 30 -0.23 -7.80 -26.13
CA ASP A 30 -0.18 -9.12 -25.47
C ASP A 30 -0.92 -9.15 -24.13
N GLN A 31 -1.18 -7.98 -23.53
CA GLN A 31 -1.82 -7.88 -22.22
C GLN A 31 -2.60 -6.57 -22.06
N ILE A 32 -3.73 -6.66 -21.35
CA ILE A 32 -4.46 -5.49 -20.84
C ILE A 32 -4.64 -5.60 -19.33
N LYS A 33 -4.62 -4.47 -18.64
CA LYS A 33 -4.93 -4.40 -17.22
C LYS A 33 -6.43 -4.13 -17.04
N VAL A 34 -7.12 -5.06 -16.40
CA VAL A 34 -8.57 -5.04 -16.17
C VAL A 34 -8.94 -4.89 -14.70
N GLY A 35 -7.98 -4.55 -13.88
CA GLY A 35 -8.15 -4.31 -12.46
C GLY A 35 -6.85 -3.82 -11.83
N ARG A 36 -6.93 -3.43 -10.58
CA ARG A 36 -5.76 -3.04 -9.79
C ARG A 36 -5.95 -3.40 -8.33
N LYS A 37 -4.83 -3.62 -7.63
CA LYS A 37 -4.82 -3.72 -6.16
C LYS A 37 -5.22 -2.40 -5.53
N GLY A 38 -5.74 -2.46 -4.31
CA GLY A 38 -5.89 -1.31 -3.45
C GLY A 38 -4.52 -0.75 -3.05
N ALA A 39 -4.52 0.50 -2.59
CA ALA A 39 -3.33 1.18 -2.11
C ALA A 39 -3.62 1.97 -0.85
N VAL A 40 -2.77 1.82 0.16
CA VAL A 40 -2.82 2.58 1.40
C VAL A 40 -1.43 3.01 1.82
N ASP A 41 -1.29 4.31 2.15
CA ASP A 41 -0.08 4.83 2.78
C ASP A 41 -0.15 4.52 4.27
N VAL A 42 0.89 3.88 4.78
CA VAL A 42 1.01 3.44 6.17
C VAL A 42 2.06 4.33 6.84
N GLN A 43 1.62 5.28 7.64
CA GLN A 43 2.53 6.12 8.42
C GLN A 43 2.55 5.64 9.87
N ILE A 44 3.73 5.31 10.37
CA ILE A 44 3.95 4.85 11.74
C ILE A 44 4.94 5.81 12.41
N GLU A 45 4.48 6.50 13.45
CA GLU A 45 5.34 7.26 14.35
C GLU A 45 5.58 6.45 15.63
N ILE A 46 6.82 6.22 15.97
CA ILE A 46 7.21 5.63 17.26
C ILE A 46 7.63 6.75 18.21
N VAL A 47 7.03 6.75 19.39
CA VAL A 47 7.31 7.71 20.46
C VAL A 47 8.00 6.99 21.61
N GLY A 48 9.20 7.43 21.91
CA GLY A 48 10.01 6.94 23.02
C GLY A 48 10.20 8.01 24.10
N LYS A 49 11.34 7.96 24.75
CA LYS A 49 11.77 8.95 25.74
C LYS A 49 13.16 9.45 25.40
N GLN A 50 13.27 10.75 25.12
CA GLN A 50 14.54 11.42 24.85
C GLN A 50 15.54 11.25 25.99
N GLY A 51 16.83 11.15 25.67
CA GLY A 51 17.87 11.07 26.66
C GLY A 51 19.29 11.19 26.11
N HIS A 52 20.26 11.20 26.97
CA HIS A 52 21.67 11.23 26.59
C HIS A 52 22.12 9.81 26.20
N ALA A 53 22.84 9.66 25.10
CA ALA A 53 23.22 8.35 24.55
C ALA A 53 24.15 7.56 25.49
N ALA A 54 24.88 8.23 26.39
CA ALA A 54 25.72 7.59 27.40
C ALA A 54 24.92 6.98 28.59
N TYR A 55 23.64 7.35 28.73
CA TYR A 55 22.77 6.88 29.82
C TYR A 55 21.48 6.26 29.26
N PRO A 56 21.58 5.21 28.42
CA PRO A 56 20.43 4.66 27.71
C PRO A 56 19.34 4.10 28.64
N GLN A 57 19.71 3.71 29.88
CA GLN A 57 18.77 3.20 30.86
C GLN A 57 17.74 4.24 31.35
N LEU A 58 17.99 5.55 31.11
CA LEU A 58 17.09 6.65 31.49
C LEU A 58 16.16 7.08 30.34
N SER A 59 16.27 6.45 29.17
CA SER A 59 15.53 6.77 27.96
C SER A 59 14.85 5.54 27.36
N GLN A 60 14.01 5.76 26.34
CA GLN A 60 13.49 4.71 25.46
C GLN A 60 13.79 5.13 24.02
N ASN A 61 14.63 4.38 23.34
CA ASN A 61 15.05 4.73 21.99
C ASN A 61 14.02 4.31 20.93
N PRO A 62 13.27 5.25 20.33
CA PRO A 62 12.26 4.91 19.33
C PRO A 62 12.88 4.39 18.04
N VAL A 63 14.14 4.72 17.72
CA VAL A 63 14.84 4.20 16.53
C VAL A 63 15.08 2.70 16.65
N HIS A 64 15.46 2.22 17.84
CA HIS A 64 15.61 0.78 18.08
C HIS A 64 14.25 0.05 18.08
N CYS A 65 13.19 0.69 18.56
CA CYS A 65 11.84 0.13 18.46
C CYS A 65 11.39 0.06 17.00
N LEU A 66 11.57 1.14 16.22
CA LEU A 66 11.19 1.18 14.81
C LEU A 66 11.94 0.14 13.97
N SER A 67 13.24 -0.10 14.24
CA SER A 67 13.98 -1.14 13.52
C SER A 67 13.36 -2.53 13.68
N LYS A 68 12.83 -2.85 14.89
CA LYS A 68 12.12 -4.11 15.16
C LYS A 68 10.75 -4.14 14.48
N VAL A 69 10.06 -2.99 14.41
CA VAL A 69 8.78 -2.86 13.69
C VAL A 69 9.00 -3.15 12.20
N ILE A 70 9.99 -2.50 11.58
CA ILE A 70 10.29 -2.69 10.16
C ILE A 70 10.69 -4.14 9.88
N SER A 71 11.63 -4.69 10.66
CA SER A 71 12.07 -6.09 10.50
C SER A 71 10.90 -7.07 10.64
N PHE A 72 10.02 -6.87 11.61
CA PHE A 72 8.85 -7.72 11.78
C PHE A 72 7.96 -7.71 10.54
N PHE A 73 7.60 -6.54 10.03
CA PHE A 73 6.70 -6.45 8.86
C PHE A 73 7.37 -6.88 7.56
N ASP A 74 8.69 -6.70 7.41
CA ASP A 74 9.45 -7.16 6.25
C ASP A 74 9.47 -8.71 6.14
N ASP A 75 9.51 -9.38 7.29
CA ASP A 75 9.49 -10.84 7.37
C ASP A 75 8.08 -11.46 7.16
N GLN A 76 7.00 -10.64 7.09
CA GLN A 76 5.63 -11.16 6.98
C GLN A 76 5.22 -11.42 5.54
N VAL A 77 4.64 -12.59 5.31
CA VAL A 77 3.82 -12.85 4.13
C VAL A 77 2.39 -12.42 4.45
N LEU A 78 1.91 -11.37 3.80
CA LEU A 78 0.59 -10.79 4.09
C LEU A 78 -0.56 -11.72 3.68
N ASP A 79 -0.44 -12.35 2.51
CA ASP A 79 -1.34 -13.36 1.95
C ASP A 79 -0.68 -14.10 0.78
N SER A 80 -1.34 -15.11 0.25
CA SER A 80 -0.86 -15.89 -0.91
C SER A 80 -1.42 -15.42 -2.25
N GLY A 81 -2.06 -14.24 -2.28
CA GLY A 81 -2.81 -13.75 -3.43
C GLY A 81 -4.30 -14.08 -3.34
N ALA A 82 -5.04 -13.70 -4.37
CA ALA A 82 -6.46 -13.95 -4.56
C ALA A 82 -6.71 -14.42 -6.00
N GLU A 83 -7.96 -14.74 -6.34
CA GLU A 83 -8.30 -15.31 -7.66
C GLU A 83 -7.77 -14.47 -8.84
N TYR A 84 -7.82 -13.13 -8.71
CA TYR A 84 -7.41 -12.20 -9.77
C TYR A 84 -6.26 -11.29 -9.39
N PHE A 85 -5.65 -11.51 -8.22
CA PHE A 85 -4.61 -10.63 -7.70
C PHE A 85 -3.40 -11.39 -7.18
N GLU A 86 -2.24 -10.91 -7.52
CA GLU A 86 -0.98 -11.28 -6.89
C GLU A 86 -1.04 -11.01 -5.37
N PRO A 87 -0.15 -11.61 -4.56
CA PRO A 87 -0.05 -11.34 -3.13
C PRO A 87 0.04 -9.84 -2.80
N SER A 88 -0.53 -9.48 -1.66
CA SER A 88 -0.39 -8.13 -1.10
C SER A 88 1.05 -7.87 -0.67
N THR A 89 1.48 -6.63 -0.78
CA THR A 89 2.85 -6.23 -0.47
C THR A 89 2.89 -4.99 0.41
N LEU A 90 3.89 -4.89 1.27
CA LEU A 90 4.19 -3.70 2.07
C LEU A 90 5.66 -3.35 1.90
N GLN A 91 5.95 -2.09 1.56
CA GLN A 91 7.31 -1.57 1.49
C GLN A 91 7.43 -0.26 2.26
N PHE A 92 8.38 -0.19 3.19
CA PHE A 92 8.71 1.07 3.86
C PHE A 92 9.67 1.86 2.99
N THR A 93 9.25 3.05 2.58
CA THR A 93 9.96 3.87 1.57
C THR A 93 10.59 5.13 2.15
N GLN A 94 10.20 5.54 3.35
CA GLN A 94 10.71 6.76 3.98
C GLN A 94 10.99 6.55 5.47
N LEU A 95 12.08 7.16 5.95
CA LEU A 95 12.43 7.27 7.37
C LEU A 95 12.64 8.75 7.69
N LEU A 96 11.87 9.28 8.62
CA LEU A 96 11.85 10.68 8.98
C LEU A 96 12.32 10.83 10.43
N LEU A 97 13.47 11.45 10.60
CA LEU A 97 14.08 11.70 11.90
C LEU A 97 14.67 13.11 11.96
N ASN A 98 14.11 13.95 12.82
CA ASN A 98 14.66 15.29 13.07
C ASN A 98 15.53 15.26 14.34
N ASN A 99 16.72 14.69 14.24
CA ASN A 99 17.70 14.67 15.33
C ASN A 99 19.05 15.20 14.85
N LYS A 100 19.44 16.38 15.34
CA LYS A 100 20.69 17.07 14.95
C LYS A 100 21.90 16.67 15.82
N SER A 101 21.66 16.10 16.98
CA SER A 101 22.71 15.79 17.96
C SER A 101 23.03 14.31 18.00
N LYS A 102 24.29 13.94 17.76
CA LYS A 102 24.75 12.53 17.74
C LYS A 102 24.70 11.84 19.10
N ASN A 103 24.76 12.60 20.19
CA ASN A 103 24.78 12.12 21.57
C ASN A 103 23.41 12.19 22.28
N VAL A 104 22.34 12.49 21.53
CA VAL A 104 20.97 12.56 22.05
C VAL A 104 20.13 11.47 21.39
N ILE A 105 19.51 10.62 22.22
CA ILE A 105 18.46 9.69 21.80
C ILE A 105 17.21 10.52 21.49
N PRO A 106 16.61 10.43 20.28
CA PRO A 106 15.45 11.22 19.90
C PRO A 106 14.20 10.81 20.70
N GLU A 107 13.20 11.69 20.73
CA GLU A 107 11.90 11.37 21.30
C GLU A 107 11.02 10.59 20.31
N ARG A 108 11.15 10.87 19.02
CA ARG A 108 10.26 10.34 17.97
C ARG A 108 11.05 9.97 16.73
N VAL A 109 10.49 9.01 15.99
CA VAL A 109 10.89 8.66 14.62
C VAL A 109 9.65 8.20 13.84
N THR A 110 9.59 8.56 12.58
CA THR A 110 8.46 8.19 11.72
C THR A 110 8.95 7.41 10.51
N THR A 111 8.19 6.40 10.11
CA THR A 111 8.36 5.73 8.81
C THR A 111 7.08 5.87 8.00
N VAL A 112 7.22 5.85 6.67
CA VAL A 112 6.10 5.76 5.74
C VAL A 112 6.30 4.55 4.85
N GLY A 113 5.25 3.74 4.72
CA GLY A 113 5.20 2.58 3.84
C GLY A 113 4.07 2.71 2.82
N ASP A 114 4.21 2.02 1.69
CA ASP A 114 3.19 1.80 0.67
C ASP A 114 2.74 0.33 0.76
N MET A 115 1.47 0.10 1.09
CA MET A 115 0.88 -1.23 1.05
C MET A 115 -0.02 -1.34 -0.17
N ARG A 116 0.24 -2.35 -1.00
CA ARG A 116 -0.64 -2.78 -2.09
C ARG A 116 -1.39 -4.02 -1.66
N PHE A 117 -2.72 -3.96 -1.66
CA PHE A 117 -3.54 -5.03 -1.10
C PHE A 117 -4.60 -5.52 -2.10
N ASN A 118 -4.86 -6.82 -2.05
CA ASN A 118 -5.91 -7.48 -2.82
C ASN A 118 -7.24 -7.50 -2.04
N ASP A 119 -8.25 -8.16 -2.57
CA ASP A 119 -9.60 -8.23 -2.00
C ASP A 119 -9.75 -9.14 -0.76
N ASN A 120 -8.67 -9.79 -0.33
CA ASN A 120 -8.62 -10.45 1.00
C ASN A 120 -8.58 -9.43 2.14
N TRP A 121 -8.24 -8.16 1.84
CA TRP A 121 -8.06 -7.09 2.81
C TRP A 121 -9.13 -6.00 2.67
N ASP A 122 -9.55 -5.48 3.81
CA ASP A 122 -10.36 -4.28 3.96
C ASP A 122 -9.74 -3.32 4.97
N GLU A 123 -10.28 -2.11 5.10
CA GLU A 123 -9.77 -1.10 6.03
C GLU A 123 -9.67 -1.60 7.47
N LYS A 124 -10.68 -2.36 7.93
CA LYS A 124 -10.73 -2.87 9.31
C LYS A 124 -9.67 -3.92 9.56
N LYS A 125 -9.50 -4.85 8.62
CA LYS A 125 -8.46 -5.88 8.69
C LYS A 125 -7.06 -5.27 8.67
N ILE A 126 -6.82 -4.31 7.75
CA ILE A 126 -5.54 -3.62 7.65
C ILE A 126 -5.24 -2.89 8.96
N LYS A 127 -6.19 -2.09 9.45
CA LYS A 127 -6.02 -1.37 10.72
C LYS A 127 -5.74 -2.33 11.88
N SER A 128 -6.55 -3.37 12.03
CA SER A 128 -6.40 -4.37 13.11
C SER A 128 -5.06 -5.10 13.03
N TYR A 129 -4.61 -5.44 11.82
CA TYR A 129 -3.33 -6.08 11.60
C TYR A 129 -2.17 -5.21 12.11
N PHE A 130 -2.10 -3.95 11.69
CA PHE A 130 -1.07 -3.04 12.17
C PHE A 130 -1.17 -2.78 13.66
N ASP A 131 -2.34 -2.45 14.18
CA ASP A 131 -2.54 -2.15 15.61
C ASP A 131 -2.11 -3.32 16.50
N THR A 132 -2.47 -4.55 16.14
CA THR A 132 -2.12 -5.75 16.92
C THR A 132 -0.61 -5.92 17.06
N HIS A 133 0.11 -5.80 15.97
CA HIS A 133 1.56 -6.01 15.98
C HIS A 133 2.33 -4.82 16.55
N LEU A 134 1.92 -3.60 16.24
CA LEU A 134 2.51 -2.39 16.80
C LEU A 134 2.32 -2.32 18.32
N GLN A 135 1.12 -2.64 18.83
CA GLN A 135 0.86 -2.68 20.25
C GLN A 135 1.82 -3.63 20.97
N ARG A 136 2.01 -4.84 20.45
CA ARG A 136 2.93 -5.83 21.03
C ARG A 136 4.37 -5.32 21.01
N ILE A 137 4.89 -4.96 19.82
CA ILE A 137 6.30 -4.58 19.66
C ILE A 137 6.63 -3.33 20.47
N CYS A 138 5.76 -2.31 20.44
CA CYS A 138 6.01 -1.08 21.16
C CYS A 138 5.94 -1.28 22.68
N SER A 139 5.00 -2.08 23.18
CA SER A 139 4.92 -2.41 24.62
C SER A 139 6.17 -3.12 25.12
N GLU A 140 6.68 -4.11 24.40
CA GLU A 140 7.92 -4.82 24.71
C GLU A 140 9.14 -3.88 24.77
N ASN A 141 9.13 -2.78 24.00
CA ASN A 141 10.20 -1.79 23.92
C ASN A 141 9.93 -0.53 24.76
N LYS A 142 8.85 -0.51 25.54
CA LYS A 142 8.42 0.64 26.37
C LYS A 142 8.25 1.92 25.56
N CYS A 143 7.85 1.80 24.31
CA CYS A 143 7.51 2.88 23.41
C CYS A 143 6.00 2.96 23.18
N GLN A 144 5.55 4.08 22.66
CA GLN A 144 4.20 4.27 22.15
C GLN A 144 4.24 4.38 20.61
N TYR A 145 3.10 4.25 19.96
CA TYR A 145 2.99 4.46 18.52
C TYR A 145 1.76 5.28 18.15
N ASN A 146 1.84 5.97 17.02
CA ASN A 146 0.71 6.56 16.32
C ASN A 146 0.67 5.94 14.92
N LEU A 147 -0.46 5.38 14.54
CA LEU A 147 -0.70 4.81 13.22
C LEU A 147 -1.66 5.71 12.44
N ASN A 148 -1.26 6.13 11.24
CA ASN A 148 -2.13 6.81 10.29
C ASN A 148 -2.17 6.02 8.98
N LEU A 149 -3.38 5.70 8.50
CA LEU A 149 -3.64 4.98 7.26
C LEU A 149 -4.38 5.90 6.30
N THR A 150 -3.81 6.15 5.12
CA THR A 150 -4.44 6.96 4.08
C THR A 150 -4.72 6.10 2.86
N PHE A 151 -5.99 5.70 2.69
CA PHE A 151 -6.42 4.86 1.57
C PHE A 151 -6.49 5.69 0.29
N ARG A 152 -5.76 5.26 -0.74
CA ARG A 152 -5.71 5.90 -2.06
C ARG A 152 -6.60 5.22 -3.09
N GLY A 153 -7.12 4.05 -2.77
CA GLY A 153 -8.06 3.30 -3.59
C GLY A 153 -8.22 1.87 -3.11
N TYR A 154 -9.29 1.24 -3.58
CA TYR A 154 -9.65 -0.13 -3.24
C TYR A 154 -9.37 -1.08 -4.41
N PRO A 155 -9.19 -2.39 -4.16
CA PRO A 155 -9.07 -3.35 -5.23
C PRO A 155 -10.36 -3.39 -6.08
N PHE A 156 -10.19 -3.49 -7.38
CA PHE A 156 -11.30 -3.76 -8.29
C PHE A 156 -10.82 -4.58 -9.47
N GLN A 157 -11.74 -5.28 -10.11
CA GLN A 157 -11.47 -6.05 -11.32
C GLN A 157 -12.69 -6.06 -12.25
N ALA A 158 -12.44 -6.21 -13.55
CA ALA A 158 -13.42 -6.31 -14.63
C ALA A 158 -13.08 -7.47 -15.57
N PHE A 159 -12.68 -8.61 -14.98
CA PHE A 159 -12.42 -9.82 -15.75
C PHE A 159 -13.70 -10.31 -16.44
N ASN A 160 -13.59 -10.60 -17.74
CA ASN A 160 -14.70 -11.07 -18.57
C ASN A 160 -15.92 -10.13 -18.63
N ASP A 161 -15.78 -8.89 -18.21
CA ASP A 161 -16.79 -7.85 -18.40
C ASP A 161 -17.02 -7.64 -19.93
N PRO A 162 -18.26 -7.40 -20.39
CA PRO A 162 -18.55 -7.18 -21.81
C PRO A 162 -17.72 -6.08 -22.47
N PHE A 163 -17.44 -4.98 -21.76
CA PHE A 163 -16.59 -3.90 -22.27
C PHE A 163 -15.14 -4.36 -22.42
N THR A 164 -14.61 -5.08 -21.43
CA THR A 164 -13.28 -5.68 -21.47
C THR A 164 -13.13 -6.64 -22.66
N LEU A 165 -14.13 -7.50 -22.91
CA LEU A 165 -14.11 -8.44 -24.03
C LEU A 165 -14.13 -7.70 -25.38
N HIS A 166 -14.86 -6.60 -25.49
CA HIS A 166 -14.83 -5.74 -26.69
C HIS A 166 -13.45 -5.12 -26.92
N CYS A 167 -12.78 -4.66 -25.86
CA CYS A 167 -11.42 -4.12 -25.94
C CYS A 167 -10.43 -5.20 -26.42
N ILE A 168 -10.50 -6.41 -25.87
CA ILE A 168 -9.66 -7.54 -26.31
C ILE A 168 -9.87 -7.86 -27.79
N LYS A 169 -11.14 -7.91 -28.22
CA LYS A 169 -11.45 -8.13 -29.62
C LYS A 169 -10.87 -7.03 -30.53
N ALA A 170 -11.01 -5.77 -30.16
CA ALA A 170 -10.44 -4.66 -30.92
C ALA A 170 -8.90 -4.73 -31.02
N ILE A 171 -8.24 -5.11 -29.93
CA ILE A 171 -6.78 -5.34 -29.93
C ILE A 171 -6.43 -6.47 -30.91
N LYS A 172 -7.16 -7.58 -30.87
CA LYS A 172 -6.95 -8.72 -31.77
C LYS A 172 -7.15 -8.36 -33.23
N ASP A 173 -8.20 -7.60 -33.53
CA ASP A 173 -8.52 -7.17 -34.90
C ASP A 173 -7.41 -6.29 -35.50
N VAL A 174 -6.70 -5.51 -34.68
CA VAL A 174 -5.62 -4.61 -35.11
C VAL A 174 -4.26 -5.31 -35.09
N THR A 175 -3.95 -6.09 -34.08
CA THR A 175 -2.60 -6.64 -33.83
C THR A 175 -2.46 -8.11 -34.21
N GLY A 176 -3.58 -8.84 -34.35
CA GLY A 176 -3.59 -10.29 -34.51
C GLY A 176 -3.33 -11.07 -33.21
N ILE A 177 -3.18 -10.38 -32.07
CA ILE A 177 -2.77 -10.96 -30.79
C ILE A 177 -3.99 -11.05 -29.84
N ASP A 178 -4.13 -12.19 -29.18
CA ASP A 178 -5.11 -12.37 -28.10
C ASP A 178 -4.52 -11.81 -26.78
N ALA A 179 -5.00 -10.62 -26.39
CA ALA A 179 -4.55 -9.97 -25.17
C ALA A 179 -4.97 -10.75 -23.92
N LYS A 180 -4.02 -10.99 -23.01
CA LYS A 180 -4.31 -11.58 -21.69
C LYS A 180 -4.85 -10.51 -20.76
N GLN A 181 -5.85 -10.89 -19.95
CA GLN A 181 -6.35 -10.04 -18.87
C GLN A 181 -5.43 -10.19 -17.64
N ASP A 182 -5.10 -9.08 -17.00
CA ASP A 182 -4.25 -9.07 -15.81
C ASP A 182 -4.62 -7.89 -14.90
N THR A 183 -4.15 -7.90 -13.66
CA THR A 183 -4.30 -6.78 -12.71
C THR A 183 -2.98 -6.02 -12.51
N GLY A 184 -3.07 -4.75 -12.10
CA GLY A 184 -1.94 -3.90 -11.74
C GLY A 184 -1.69 -3.81 -10.24
#